data_0203bbda0a990bb555d8ae81e67d5f06
#
_entry.id   0203bbda0a990bb555d8ae81e67d5f06
#
_cell.length_a   1.000
_cell.length_b   1.000
_cell.length_c   1.000
_cell.angle_alpha   90.00
_cell.angle_beta   90.00
_cell.angle_gamma   90.00
#
_symmetry.space_group_name_H-M   'P 1'
#
loop_
_entity.id
_entity.type
_entity.pdbx_description
1 polymer ?
#
loop_
_entity_poly.entity_id
_entity_poly.type
_entity_poly.pdbx_seq_one_letter_code
_entity_poly.pdbx_strand_id
1 'polypeptide(L)'
;MKNNKLMFRPKKGVPVGRNYTVWRLEMVELTNIFTLKNIIIYLLIINIIAFLAMFIDKKKAEKDRWRIKESTLLTLALIGGSIGAIAGMYTFHHKTKKPRFFIGIPVIIVLQTMLIIAISIKWYIRYLYIQQICMILVLQKHGRQQGYKKIHK
;
A
#
# COMPACT_ATOMS: atom_id res chain seq x y z
N MET A 1 -43.74 30.66 17.45
CA MET A 1 -42.39 30.21 17.07
C MET A 1 -42.12 28.90 17.78
N LYS A 2 -42.27 27.74 17.07
CA LYS A 2 -42.06 26.41 17.63
C LYS A 2 -40.60 25.98 17.47
N ASN A 3 -39.87 25.86 18.58
CA ASN A 3 -38.53 25.32 18.62
C ASN A 3 -38.56 23.81 18.34
N ASN A 4 -38.22 23.39 17.12
CA ASN A 4 -37.92 22.00 16.79
C ASN A 4 -36.53 21.63 17.30
N LYS A 5 -36.44 21.26 18.57
CA LYS A 5 -35.31 20.49 19.09
C LYS A 5 -35.43 19.06 18.55
N LEU A 6 -34.72 18.74 17.50
CA LEU A 6 -34.50 17.35 17.06
C LEU A 6 -33.77 16.60 18.19
N MET A 7 -34.55 16.01 19.08
CA MET A 7 -34.05 15.05 20.06
C MET A 7 -33.61 13.80 19.30
N PHE A 8 -32.29 13.63 19.14
CA PHE A 8 -31.71 12.39 18.71
C PHE A 8 -31.97 11.32 19.79
N ARG A 9 -33.03 10.53 19.62
CA ARG A 9 -33.36 9.41 20.49
C ARG A 9 -32.42 8.24 20.13
N PRO A 10 -31.47 7.85 20.99
CA PRO A 10 -30.64 6.68 20.70
C PRO A 10 -31.54 5.43 20.67
N LYS A 11 -31.42 4.61 19.62
CA LYS A 11 -32.10 3.32 19.53
C LYS A 11 -31.70 2.45 20.74
N LYS A 12 -32.69 2.00 21.51
CA LYS A 12 -32.52 1.01 22.60
C LYS A 12 -31.85 -0.24 22.02
N GLY A 13 -30.66 -0.62 22.52
CA GLY A 13 -29.99 -1.87 22.16
C GLY A 13 -28.54 -1.74 21.74
N VAL A 14 -28.00 -0.53 21.56
CA VAL A 14 -26.56 -0.36 21.33
C VAL A 14 -25.89 -0.24 22.71
N PRO A 15 -25.00 -1.16 23.15
CA PRO A 15 -24.30 -1.02 24.41
C PRO A 15 -23.44 0.25 24.35
N VAL A 16 -23.85 1.28 25.11
CA VAL A 16 -23.14 2.53 25.32
C VAL A 16 -21.93 2.23 26.22
N GLY A 17 -20.88 1.66 25.64
CA GLY A 17 -19.70 1.29 26.43
C GLY A 17 -18.61 0.56 25.66
N ARG A 18 -18.88 0.09 24.46
CA ARG A 18 -17.82 -0.46 23.62
C ARG A 18 -17.10 0.71 22.95
N ASN A 19 -15.89 0.97 23.42
CA ASN A 19 -15.04 2.06 22.99
C ASN A 19 -15.02 2.13 21.45
N TYR A 20 -15.57 3.19 20.86
CA TYR A 20 -15.48 3.47 19.42
C TYR A 20 -14.04 3.47 18.89
N THR A 21 -13.07 3.64 19.79
CA THR A 21 -11.64 3.50 19.52
C THR A 21 -11.24 2.07 19.16
N VAL A 22 -11.78 1.05 19.81
CA VAL A 22 -11.45 -0.36 19.52
C VAL A 22 -11.97 -0.76 18.16
N TRP A 23 -13.22 -0.44 17.82
CA TRP A 23 -13.78 -0.70 16.48
C TRP A 23 -13.02 0.02 15.38
N ARG A 24 -12.58 1.25 15.64
CA ARG A 24 -11.79 2.01 14.68
C ARG A 24 -10.41 1.39 14.47
N LEU A 25 -9.78 0.91 15.52
CA LEU A 25 -8.48 0.22 15.42
C LEU A 25 -8.62 -1.11 14.68
N GLU A 26 -9.61 -1.92 15.01
CA GLU A 26 -9.88 -3.18 14.31
C GLU A 26 -10.19 -2.96 12.82
N MET A 27 -11.00 -1.95 12.49
CA MET A 27 -11.31 -1.63 11.10
C MET A 27 -10.09 -1.12 10.32
N VAL A 28 -9.23 -0.33 10.95
CA VAL A 28 -7.97 0.15 10.33
C VAL A 28 -6.99 -1.00 10.14
N GLU A 29 -6.86 -1.92 11.09
CA GLU A 29 -6.00 -3.10 10.94
C GLU A 29 -6.51 -4.03 9.84
N LEU A 30 -7.79 -4.34 9.80
CA LEU A 30 -8.37 -5.21 8.78
C LEU A 30 -8.23 -4.62 7.37
N THR A 31 -8.43 -3.31 7.20
CA THR A 31 -8.24 -2.67 5.89
C THR A 31 -6.78 -2.68 5.45
N ASN A 32 -5.83 -2.48 6.37
CA ASN A 32 -4.41 -2.51 6.06
C ASN A 32 -3.93 -3.92 5.69
N ILE A 33 -4.32 -4.94 6.44
CA ILE A 33 -3.96 -6.34 6.14
C ILE A 33 -4.54 -6.77 4.80
N PHE A 34 -5.80 -6.42 4.50
CA PHE A 34 -6.43 -6.77 3.25
C PHE A 34 -5.75 -6.09 2.05
N THR A 35 -5.38 -4.82 2.18
CA THR A 35 -4.67 -4.06 1.15
C THR A 35 -3.25 -4.58 0.92
N LEU A 36 -2.48 -4.85 1.98
CA LEU A 36 -1.13 -5.40 1.89
C LEU A 36 -1.11 -6.79 1.24
N LYS A 37 -2.05 -7.66 1.63
CA LYS A 37 -2.20 -8.99 1.03
C LYS A 37 -2.41 -8.90 -0.49
N ASN A 38 -3.30 -8.03 -0.93
CA ASN A 38 -3.59 -7.86 -2.35
C ASN A 38 -2.38 -7.31 -3.13
N ILE A 39 -1.62 -6.38 -2.54
CA ILE A 39 -0.39 -5.84 -3.14
C ILE A 39 0.66 -6.94 -3.28
N ILE A 40 0.86 -7.78 -2.27
CA ILE A 40 1.82 -8.87 -2.32
C ILE A 40 1.44 -9.89 -3.40
N ILE A 41 0.17 -10.27 -3.49
CA ILE A 41 -0.34 -11.17 -4.52
C ILE A 41 -0.12 -10.58 -5.92
N TYR A 42 -0.44 -9.31 -6.11
CA TYR A 42 -0.21 -8.60 -7.36
C TYR A 42 1.28 -8.62 -7.77
N LEU A 43 2.17 -8.28 -6.84
CA LEU A 43 3.62 -8.28 -7.09
C LEU A 43 4.14 -9.69 -7.42
N LEU A 44 3.66 -10.73 -6.76
CA LEU A 44 4.01 -12.10 -7.09
C LEU A 44 3.60 -12.45 -8.52
N ILE A 45 2.37 -12.19 -8.89
CA ILE A 45 1.84 -12.50 -10.22
C ILE A 45 2.61 -11.76 -11.31
N ILE A 46 2.83 -10.45 -11.16
CA ILE A 46 3.52 -9.65 -12.19
C ILE A 46 4.99 -10.06 -12.36
N ASN A 47 5.67 -10.46 -11.26
CA ASN A 47 7.03 -10.96 -11.32
C ASN A 47 7.12 -12.32 -12.01
N ILE A 48 6.17 -13.22 -11.78
CA ILE A 48 6.09 -14.49 -12.50
C ILE A 48 5.86 -14.25 -13.99
N ILE A 49 4.95 -13.35 -14.36
CA ILE A 49 4.68 -12.97 -15.75
C ILE A 49 5.94 -12.40 -16.42
N ALA A 50 6.66 -11.51 -15.75
CA ALA A 50 7.90 -10.92 -16.26
C ALA A 50 9.00 -11.98 -16.48
N PHE A 51 9.15 -12.92 -15.53
CA PHE A 51 10.08 -14.03 -15.65
C PHE A 51 9.74 -14.94 -16.84
N LEU A 52 8.46 -15.33 -16.97
CA LEU A 52 7.99 -16.14 -18.09
C LEU A 52 8.12 -15.42 -19.42
N ALA A 53 7.87 -14.12 -19.49
CA ALA A 53 8.05 -13.32 -20.70
C ALA A 53 9.50 -13.34 -21.17
N MET A 54 10.48 -13.26 -20.26
CA MET A 54 11.92 -13.40 -20.58
C MET A 54 12.25 -14.79 -21.11
N PHE A 55 11.67 -15.83 -20.50
CA PHE A 55 11.84 -17.22 -20.96
C PHE A 55 11.29 -17.44 -22.37
N ILE A 56 10.07 -16.96 -22.64
CA ILE A 56 9.42 -17.05 -23.93
C ILE A 56 10.20 -16.28 -25.00
N ASP A 57 10.70 -15.08 -24.65
CA ASP A 57 11.51 -14.28 -25.58
C ASP A 57 12.81 -14.99 -25.98
N LYS A 58 13.50 -15.64 -24.99
CA LYS A 58 14.67 -16.46 -25.27
C LYS A 58 14.32 -17.64 -26.21
N LYS A 59 13.29 -18.42 -25.90
CA LYS A 59 12.88 -19.54 -26.76
C LYS A 59 12.48 -19.12 -28.16
N LYS A 60 11.83 -17.97 -28.33
CA LYS A 60 11.49 -17.40 -29.63
C LYS A 60 12.73 -16.95 -30.40
N ALA A 61 13.72 -16.39 -29.68
CA ALA A 61 15.00 -15.98 -30.26
C ALA A 61 15.81 -17.18 -30.77
N GLU A 62 15.78 -18.33 -30.07
CA GLU A 62 16.46 -19.56 -30.47
C GLU A 62 15.82 -20.22 -31.72
N LYS A 63 14.51 -20.00 -31.95
CA LYS A 63 13.75 -20.56 -33.05
C LYS A 63 13.56 -19.60 -34.24
N ASP A 64 14.31 -18.51 -34.29
CA ASP A 64 14.19 -17.44 -35.30
C ASP A 64 12.74 -16.94 -35.55
N ARG A 65 11.88 -17.09 -34.53
CA ARG A 65 10.50 -16.59 -34.57
C ARG A 65 10.42 -15.13 -34.15
N TRP A 66 9.28 -14.50 -34.46
CA TRP A 66 9.02 -13.12 -34.07
C TRP A 66 9.23 -12.93 -32.55
N ARG A 67 10.20 -12.07 -32.20
CA ARG A 67 10.62 -11.78 -30.83
C ARG A 67 9.67 -10.80 -30.13
N ILE A 68 9.60 -10.87 -28.81
CA ILE A 68 8.86 -9.89 -28.03
C ILE A 68 9.61 -8.54 -28.11
N LYS A 69 8.86 -7.45 -28.31
CA LYS A 69 9.46 -6.10 -28.36
C LYS A 69 10.16 -5.79 -27.05
N GLU A 70 11.36 -5.22 -27.11
CA GLU A 70 12.14 -4.86 -25.91
C GLU A 70 11.39 -3.89 -25.00
N SER A 71 10.60 -2.96 -25.58
CA SER A 71 9.74 -2.06 -24.84
C SER A 71 8.71 -2.79 -23.96
N THR A 72 8.11 -3.88 -24.46
CA THR A 72 7.13 -4.67 -23.68
C THR A 72 7.76 -5.30 -22.45
N LEU A 73 8.99 -5.84 -22.56
CA LEU A 73 9.70 -6.41 -21.41
C LEU A 73 10.10 -5.35 -20.38
N LEU A 74 10.53 -4.18 -20.84
CA LEU A 74 10.83 -3.05 -19.95
C LEU A 74 9.57 -2.48 -19.30
N THR A 75 8.44 -2.45 -20.02
CA THR A 75 7.15 -2.04 -19.44
C THR A 75 6.69 -2.99 -18.34
N LEU A 76 6.85 -4.31 -18.52
CA LEU A 76 6.56 -5.30 -17.48
C LEU A 76 7.44 -5.09 -16.23
N ALA A 77 8.72 -4.78 -16.42
CA ALA A 77 9.61 -4.43 -15.31
C ALA A 77 9.13 -3.15 -14.61
N LEU A 78 8.68 -2.13 -15.35
CA LEU A 78 8.23 -0.84 -14.82
C LEU A 78 6.93 -0.97 -13.98
N ILE A 79 6.02 -1.86 -14.35
CA ILE A 79 4.75 -2.09 -13.64
C ILE A 79 4.95 -2.84 -12.31
N GLY A 80 6.16 -3.35 -12.02
CA GLY A 80 6.47 -4.04 -10.78
C GLY A 80 7.13 -5.42 -10.96
N GLY A 81 7.32 -5.86 -12.22
CA GLY A 81 7.97 -7.13 -12.56
C GLY A 81 9.49 -7.06 -12.66
N SER A 82 10.12 -6.03 -12.08
CA SER A 82 11.55 -5.78 -12.20
C SER A 82 12.42 -6.91 -11.62
N ILE A 83 12.04 -7.47 -10.48
CA ILE A 83 12.75 -8.60 -9.86
C ILE A 83 12.63 -9.85 -10.74
N GLY A 84 11.43 -10.15 -11.24
CA GLY A 84 11.19 -11.26 -12.16
C GLY A 84 11.94 -11.11 -13.49
N ALA A 85 12.00 -9.91 -14.03
CA ALA A 85 12.76 -9.60 -15.24
C ALA A 85 14.27 -9.78 -15.04
N ILE A 86 14.85 -9.32 -13.92
CA ILE A 86 16.25 -9.57 -13.56
C ILE A 86 16.51 -11.06 -13.39
N ALA A 87 15.70 -11.75 -12.59
CA ALA A 87 15.84 -13.18 -12.39
C ALA A 87 15.82 -13.93 -13.72
N GLY A 88 14.88 -13.60 -14.62
CA GLY A 88 14.81 -14.18 -15.96
C GLY A 88 16.04 -13.87 -16.82
N MET A 89 16.51 -12.61 -16.78
CA MET A 89 17.69 -12.19 -17.53
C MET A 89 18.94 -12.97 -17.13
N TYR A 90 19.19 -13.14 -15.84
CA TYR A 90 20.36 -13.87 -15.33
C TYR A 90 20.19 -15.40 -15.48
N THR A 91 19.04 -15.97 -15.16
CA THR A 91 18.78 -17.41 -15.28
C THR A 91 18.92 -17.91 -16.72
N PHE A 92 18.41 -17.14 -17.67
CA PHE A 92 18.44 -17.53 -19.07
C PHE A 92 19.64 -16.99 -19.83
N HIS A 93 20.52 -16.23 -19.19
CA HIS A 93 21.68 -15.55 -19.81
C HIS A 93 21.28 -14.79 -21.08
N HIS A 94 20.06 -14.20 -21.07
CA HIS A 94 19.47 -13.55 -22.25
C HIS A 94 19.45 -12.03 -22.05
N LYS A 95 19.92 -11.31 -23.09
CA LYS A 95 19.98 -9.83 -23.12
C LYS A 95 20.88 -9.16 -22.05
N THR A 96 21.72 -9.94 -21.33
CA THR A 96 22.65 -9.41 -20.30
C THR A 96 23.67 -8.43 -20.88
N LYS A 97 24.02 -8.54 -22.15
CA LYS A 97 24.95 -7.64 -22.85
C LYS A 97 24.26 -6.42 -23.50
N LYS A 98 22.91 -6.33 -23.48
CA LYS A 98 22.21 -5.19 -24.04
C LYS A 98 22.13 -4.05 -23.04
N PRO A 99 22.68 -2.84 -23.34
CA PRO A 99 22.74 -1.74 -22.39
C PRO A 99 21.36 -1.29 -21.91
N ARG A 100 20.33 -1.37 -22.76
CA ARG A 100 18.94 -1.06 -22.38
C ARG A 100 18.39 -1.92 -21.24
N PHE A 101 18.83 -3.17 -21.14
CA PHE A 101 18.41 -4.09 -20.07
C PHE A 101 19.35 -4.02 -18.89
N PHE A 102 20.66 -4.03 -19.12
CA PHE A 102 21.68 -4.00 -18.08
C PHE A 102 21.63 -2.72 -17.23
N ILE A 103 21.37 -1.58 -17.85
CA ILE A 103 21.23 -0.29 -17.15
C ILE A 103 19.76 0.02 -16.85
N GLY A 104 18.85 -0.27 -17.79
CA GLY A 104 17.45 0.10 -17.68
C GLY A 104 16.71 -0.56 -16.51
N ILE A 105 16.91 -1.86 -16.29
CA ILE A 105 16.21 -2.57 -15.21
C ILE A 105 16.69 -2.13 -13.82
N PRO A 106 18.00 -2.01 -13.51
CA PRO A 106 18.45 -1.44 -12.24
C PRO A 106 17.94 -0.02 -11.99
N VAL A 107 17.93 0.84 -13.02
CA VAL A 107 17.37 2.20 -12.90
C VAL A 107 15.88 2.15 -12.53
N ILE A 108 15.12 1.27 -13.16
CA ILE A 108 13.69 1.09 -12.84
C ILE A 108 13.50 0.65 -11.37
N ILE A 109 14.33 -0.25 -10.87
CA ILE A 109 14.28 -0.69 -9.46
C ILE A 109 14.57 0.47 -8.51
N VAL A 110 15.60 1.27 -8.79
CA VAL A 110 15.92 2.45 -7.98
C VAL A 110 14.76 3.44 -7.97
N LEU A 111 14.15 3.72 -9.12
CA LEU A 111 12.96 4.59 -9.20
C LEU A 111 11.77 4.02 -8.43
N GLN A 112 11.50 2.72 -8.53
CA GLN A 112 10.42 2.06 -7.80
C GLN A 112 10.65 2.10 -6.29
N THR A 113 11.87 1.83 -5.82
CA THR A 113 12.20 1.89 -4.40
C THR A 113 12.11 3.31 -3.85
N MET A 114 12.58 4.33 -4.58
CA MET A 114 12.41 5.74 -4.21
C MET A 114 10.94 6.14 -4.10
N LEU A 115 10.11 5.71 -5.05
CA LEU A 115 8.67 5.98 -5.03
C LEU A 115 8.00 5.35 -3.81
N ILE A 116 8.31 4.10 -3.51
CA ILE A 116 7.78 3.38 -2.33
C ILE A 116 8.17 4.09 -1.04
N ILE A 117 9.43 4.49 -0.90
CA ILE A 117 9.94 5.22 0.26
C ILE A 117 9.22 6.56 0.42
N ALA A 118 9.07 7.33 -0.65
CA ALA A 118 8.38 8.62 -0.62
C ALA A 118 6.91 8.50 -0.19
N ILE A 119 6.20 7.47 -0.69
CA ILE A 119 4.82 7.19 -0.29
C ILE A 119 4.78 6.75 1.19
N SER A 120 5.68 5.89 1.62
CA SER A 120 5.74 5.40 3.00
C SER A 120 5.98 6.53 4.00
N ILE A 121 6.87 7.47 3.69
CA ILE A 121 7.12 8.65 4.53
C ILE A 121 5.86 9.50 4.66
N LYS A 122 5.13 9.77 3.57
CA LYS A 122 3.87 10.53 3.62
C LYS A 122 2.82 9.84 4.49
N TRP A 123 2.68 8.52 4.37
CA TRP A 123 1.77 7.74 5.21
C TRP A 123 2.15 7.77 6.68
N TYR A 124 3.45 7.65 6.99
CA TYR A 124 3.97 7.69 8.35
C TYR A 124 3.73 9.05 9.03
N ILE A 125 4.01 10.15 8.32
CA ILE A 125 3.75 11.51 8.82
C ILE A 125 2.24 11.69 9.08
N ARG A 126 1.38 11.24 8.17
CA ARG A 126 -0.08 11.33 8.33
C ARG A 126 -0.57 10.53 9.54
N TYR A 127 0.00 9.34 9.77
CA TYR A 127 -0.29 8.51 10.94
C TYR A 127 0.08 9.22 12.24
N LEU A 128 1.27 9.81 12.34
CA LEU A 128 1.71 10.58 13.50
C LEU A 128 0.80 11.78 13.78
N TYR A 129 0.39 12.50 12.74
CA TYR A 129 -0.55 13.62 12.87
C TYR A 129 -1.90 13.19 13.47
N ILE A 130 -2.46 12.11 12.99
CA ILE A 130 -3.73 11.56 13.50
C ILE A 130 -3.58 11.13 14.95
N GLN A 131 -2.47 10.51 15.31
CA GLN A 131 -2.20 10.05 16.66
C GLN A 131 -2.05 11.21 17.65
N GLN A 132 -1.38 12.31 17.25
CA GLN A 132 -1.29 13.53 18.07
C GLN A 132 -2.65 14.20 18.27
N ILE A 133 -3.45 14.35 17.22
CA ILE A 133 -4.80 14.92 17.32
C ILE A 133 -5.67 14.06 18.23
N CYS A 134 -5.61 12.73 18.11
CA CYS A 134 -6.37 11.82 18.95
C CYS A 134 -5.97 11.96 20.44
N MET A 135 -4.69 12.10 20.73
CA MET A 135 -4.17 12.31 22.10
C MET A 135 -4.66 13.64 22.69
N ILE A 136 -4.62 14.73 21.93
CA ILE A 136 -5.12 16.04 22.35
C ILE A 136 -6.63 15.97 22.66
N LEU A 137 -7.42 15.32 21.81
CA LEU A 137 -8.87 15.17 22.01
C LEU A 137 -9.19 14.33 23.26
N VAL A 138 -8.40 13.30 23.57
CA VAL A 138 -8.55 12.47 24.76
C VAL A 138 -8.23 13.30 26.01
N LEU A 139 -7.16 14.09 26.01
CA LEU A 139 -6.77 14.96 27.13
C LEU A 139 -7.82 16.04 27.37
N GLN A 140 -8.35 16.67 26.33
CA GLN A 140 -9.44 17.66 26.46
C GLN A 140 -10.73 17.05 27.02
N LYS A 141 -11.06 15.80 26.65
CA LYS A 141 -12.21 15.08 27.18
C LYS A 141 -12.01 14.77 28.67
N HIS A 142 -10.80 14.39 29.05
CA HIS A 142 -10.48 14.09 30.46
C HIS A 142 -10.50 15.34 31.34
N GLY A 143 -9.95 16.45 30.86
CA GLY A 143 -9.99 17.74 31.55
C GLY A 143 -11.40 18.28 31.77
N ARG A 144 -12.30 18.13 30.78
CA ARG A 144 -13.72 18.51 30.92
C ARG A 144 -14.45 17.68 31.96
N GLN A 145 -14.16 16.38 32.07
CA GLN A 145 -14.78 15.51 33.07
C GLN A 145 -14.34 15.86 34.49
N GLN A 146 -13.10 16.27 34.70
CA GLN A 146 -12.61 16.69 36.01
C GLN A 146 -13.18 18.06 36.43
N GLY A 147 -13.35 18.99 35.49
CA GLY A 147 -14.02 20.28 35.71
C GLY A 147 -15.48 20.10 36.18
N TYR A 148 -16.21 19.18 35.55
CA TYR A 148 -17.61 18.89 35.92
C TYR A 148 -17.75 18.33 37.34
N LYS A 149 -16.81 17.47 37.78
CA LYS A 149 -16.79 16.91 39.14
C LYS A 149 -16.43 17.93 40.22
N LYS A 150 -15.71 19.03 39.89
CA LYS A 150 -15.37 20.10 40.85
C LYS A 150 -16.53 21.06 41.12
N ILE A 151 -17.47 21.24 40.17
CA ILE A 151 -18.59 22.16 40.28
C ILE A 151 -19.78 21.55 41.04
N HIS A 152 -19.85 20.20 41.10
CA HIS A 152 -20.95 19.48 41.76
C HIS A 152 -20.54 18.82 43.11
N LYS A 153 -19.43 19.24 43.70
CA LYS A 153 -19.09 19.00 45.10
C LYS A 153 -19.25 20.32 45.91
#